data_49d18ea436c56880fc4d22e343b13144
#
_entry.id   49d18ea436c56880fc4d22e343b13144
#
_cell.length_a   1.000
_cell.length_b   1.000
_cell.length_c   1.000
_cell.angle_alpha   90.00
_cell.angle_beta   90.00
_cell.angle_gamma   90.00
#
_symmetry.space_group_name_H-M   'P 1'
#
loop_
_entity.id
_entity.type
_entity.pdbx_description
1 polymer ?
#
loop_
_entity_poly.entity_id
_entity_poly.type
_entity_poly.pdbx_seq_one_letter_code
_entity_poly.pdbx_strand_id
1 'polypeptide(L)'
;MHLRPGPPRRRALHERRPGRPAVLMFASVEEVRETLAGEGYIADERLATTIFLTTRLDKPLLVEGPAGVGKTELAKVLAAATGRRLLRLQCYEGQDETKALYEWDYGKQLLYTQILKEKIGQLVADASTLDEAVERIGKQESVFFSDRFLAPRPLLEAVRSEEPVVLLIDEIDRADEALEAVLLELLGEYQVSVPEVGTFTARHAPYVILTSNNTRDLAAALKRRCLHLFLDYPAAERELEIVRSKDTGLSESLATQLVDVVRGLRELDLRKSPSISETIDWARTLAVLGVDELNAKVLADTVSVVVKYDKDVRKALDALPKLVDPNAKVPDSLHHHHNGHSHSHDHGHNHDHGHGHDHGHEHDHHDEPDGKEVREAKDQPGRFKDGYYGTPKTASLGRRRPF
;
A
#
# COMPACT_ATOMS: atom_id res chain seq x y z
N MET A 1 0.64 55.24 -8.13
CA MET A 1 0.12 54.54 -6.95
C MET A 1 -0.33 53.17 -7.43
N HIS A 2 0.63 52.18 -7.49
CA HIS A 2 0.36 50.86 -8.05
C HIS A 2 0.12 49.91 -6.88
N LEU A 3 -1.12 49.42 -6.80
CA LEU A 3 -1.51 48.39 -5.84
C LEU A 3 -0.92 47.02 -6.31
N ARG A 4 -0.11 46.41 -5.47
CA ARG A 4 0.38 45.02 -5.64
C ARG A 4 -0.78 44.06 -5.35
N PRO A 5 -0.97 42.98 -6.14
CA PRO A 5 -1.93 41.94 -5.80
C PRO A 5 -1.40 41.14 -4.59
N GLY A 6 -2.30 40.91 -3.63
CA GLY A 6 -2.03 40.09 -2.44
C GLY A 6 -1.89 38.60 -2.76
N PRO A 7 -1.29 37.82 -1.85
CA PRO A 7 -1.04 36.39 -2.08
C PRO A 7 -2.34 35.59 -2.18
N PRO A 8 -2.35 34.47 -2.92
CA PRO A 8 -3.54 33.66 -3.09
C PRO A 8 -3.97 33.07 -1.74
N ARG A 9 -5.24 33.22 -1.43
CA ARG A 9 -5.87 32.66 -0.23
C ARG A 9 -5.76 31.12 -0.30
N ARG A 10 -5.11 30.53 0.70
CA ARG A 10 -5.18 29.10 0.98
C ARG A 10 -6.66 28.72 1.12
N ARG A 11 -7.14 27.82 0.26
CA ARG A 11 -8.47 27.22 0.39
C ARG A 11 -8.54 26.53 1.76
N ALA A 12 -9.48 26.99 2.57
CA ALA A 12 -9.81 26.38 3.84
C ALA A 12 -10.27 24.93 3.62
N LEU A 13 -9.71 24.04 4.41
CA LEU A 13 -10.17 22.68 4.61
C LEU A 13 -11.67 22.70 4.93
N HIS A 14 -12.43 21.97 4.12
CA HIS A 14 -13.81 21.57 4.27
C HIS A 14 -14.55 22.12 5.51
N GLU A 15 -15.23 23.24 5.37
CA GLU A 15 -16.33 23.59 6.25
C GLU A 15 -17.42 22.53 6.09
N ARG A 16 -17.73 21.81 7.16
CA ARG A 16 -18.86 20.88 7.24
C ARG A 16 -20.12 21.65 6.88
N ARG A 17 -20.77 21.28 5.80
CA ARG A 17 -22.11 21.77 5.48
C ARG A 17 -23.05 21.35 6.62
N PRO A 18 -23.70 22.27 7.36
CA PRO A 18 -24.62 21.90 8.41
C PRO A 18 -25.89 21.32 7.79
N GLY A 19 -26.31 20.11 8.22
CA GLY A 19 -27.67 19.63 8.01
C GLY A 19 -27.87 18.34 7.22
N ARG A 20 -26.85 17.46 7.03
CA ARG A 20 -27.14 16.08 6.58
C ARG A 20 -27.36 15.17 7.79
N PRO A 21 -28.50 14.42 7.84
CA PRO A 21 -28.73 13.45 8.89
C PRO A 21 -27.65 12.37 8.83
N ALA A 22 -27.15 11.96 9.99
CA ALA A 22 -26.23 10.83 10.15
C ALA A 22 -26.90 9.57 9.58
N VAL A 23 -26.16 8.85 8.73
CA VAL A 23 -26.54 7.56 8.11
C VAL A 23 -27.39 7.74 6.83
N LEU A 24 -26.79 8.19 5.76
CA LEU A 24 -27.31 7.94 4.42
C LEU A 24 -27.01 6.48 4.04
N MET A 25 -28.00 5.60 4.18
CA MET A 25 -28.04 4.35 3.43
C MET A 25 -28.59 4.69 2.05
N PHE A 26 -27.82 4.38 1.00
CA PHE A 26 -28.27 4.59 -0.39
C PHE A 26 -29.59 3.86 -0.66
N ALA A 27 -30.54 4.51 -1.28
CA ALA A 27 -31.83 3.91 -1.62
C ALA A 27 -31.75 3.06 -2.91
N SER A 28 -30.82 3.42 -3.82
CA SER A 28 -30.65 2.76 -5.12
C SER A 28 -29.21 2.80 -5.60
N VAL A 29 -28.91 2.01 -6.63
CA VAL A 29 -27.61 2.02 -7.34
C VAL A 29 -27.36 3.36 -8.00
N GLU A 30 -28.43 3.98 -8.54
CA GLU A 30 -28.32 5.29 -9.20
C GLU A 30 -27.93 6.38 -8.19
N GLU A 31 -28.52 6.38 -6.99
CA GLU A 31 -28.13 7.31 -5.93
C GLU A 31 -26.65 7.15 -5.53
N VAL A 32 -26.13 5.92 -5.51
CA VAL A 32 -24.69 5.68 -5.32
C VAL A 32 -23.88 6.38 -6.40
N ARG A 33 -24.25 6.19 -7.67
CA ARG A 33 -23.54 6.79 -8.81
C ARG A 33 -23.52 8.32 -8.72
N GLU A 34 -24.68 8.92 -8.53
CA GLU A 34 -24.84 10.38 -8.44
C GLU A 34 -24.06 10.95 -7.25
N THR A 35 -24.14 10.28 -6.10
CA THR A 35 -23.45 10.74 -4.88
C THR A 35 -21.94 10.65 -5.01
N LEU A 36 -21.42 9.56 -5.55
CA LEU A 36 -19.98 9.40 -5.81
C LEU A 36 -19.48 10.40 -6.86
N ALA A 37 -20.26 10.64 -7.92
CA ALA A 37 -19.95 11.64 -8.94
C ALA A 37 -19.92 13.06 -8.35
N GLY A 38 -20.83 13.37 -7.42
CA GLY A 38 -20.84 14.63 -6.68
C GLY A 38 -19.60 14.90 -5.84
N GLU A 39 -18.88 13.82 -5.44
CA GLU A 39 -17.59 13.89 -4.75
C GLU A 39 -16.40 13.72 -5.73
N GLY A 40 -16.64 13.79 -7.05
CA GLY A 40 -15.61 13.72 -8.09
C GLY A 40 -15.06 12.31 -8.34
N TYR A 41 -15.86 11.26 -8.07
CA TYR A 41 -15.52 9.87 -8.38
C TYR A 41 -16.51 9.29 -9.39
N ILE A 42 -16.06 9.08 -10.61
CA ILE A 42 -16.88 8.54 -11.70
C ILE A 42 -16.99 7.03 -11.55
N ALA A 43 -18.17 6.56 -11.17
CA ALA A 43 -18.47 5.14 -10.98
C ALA A 43 -19.22 4.56 -12.18
N ASP A 44 -18.85 3.36 -12.64
CA ASP A 44 -19.70 2.59 -13.55
C ASP A 44 -20.81 1.86 -12.77
N GLU A 45 -21.73 1.25 -13.50
CA GLU A 45 -22.87 0.53 -12.93
C GLU A 45 -22.43 -0.64 -12.04
N ARG A 46 -21.39 -1.38 -12.45
CA ARG A 46 -20.84 -2.52 -11.70
C ARG A 46 -20.28 -2.09 -10.35
N LEU A 47 -19.49 -1.01 -10.34
CA LEU A 47 -18.91 -0.44 -9.11
C LEU A 47 -20.02 0.10 -8.21
N ALA A 48 -20.95 0.87 -8.77
CA ALA A 48 -22.07 1.43 -7.99
C ALA A 48 -22.95 0.34 -7.39
N THR A 49 -23.25 -0.72 -8.15
CA THR A 49 -23.98 -1.89 -7.64
C THR A 49 -23.21 -2.58 -6.51
N THR A 50 -21.90 -2.76 -6.66
CA THR A 50 -21.09 -3.39 -5.62
C THR A 50 -21.07 -2.56 -4.34
N ILE A 51 -20.92 -1.23 -4.44
CA ILE A 51 -20.99 -0.33 -3.28
C ILE A 51 -22.38 -0.37 -2.64
N PHE A 52 -23.45 -0.35 -3.43
CA PHE A 52 -24.81 -0.49 -2.94
C PHE A 52 -24.98 -1.78 -2.12
N LEU A 53 -24.51 -2.92 -2.65
CA LEU A 53 -24.55 -4.19 -1.95
C LEU A 53 -23.68 -4.20 -0.68
N THR A 54 -22.48 -3.62 -0.72
CA THR A 54 -21.62 -3.45 0.45
C THR A 54 -22.35 -2.75 1.59
N THR A 55 -23.04 -1.65 1.28
CA THR A 55 -23.73 -0.85 2.29
C THR A 55 -25.06 -1.46 2.76
N ARG A 56 -25.67 -2.34 1.97
CA ARG A 56 -26.95 -3.00 2.31
C ARG A 56 -26.78 -4.32 3.04
N LEU A 57 -25.70 -5.03 2.75
CA LEU A 57 -25.44 -6.35 3.31
C LEU A 57 -24.44 -6.28 4.47
N ASP A 58 -23.94 -5.10 4.79
CA ASP A 58 -22.86 -4.88 5.76
C ASP A 58 -21.65 -5.81 5.49
N LYS A 59 -21.33 -6.04 4.21
CA LYS A 59 -20.23 -6.90 3.82
C LYS A 59 -18.98 -6.10 3.48
N PRO A 60 -17.79 -6.54 3.90
CA PRO A 60 -16.53 -5.94 3.45
C PRO A 60 -16.40 -6.00 1.94
N LEU A 61 -15.71 -5.00 1.37
CA LEU A 61 -15.41 -4.93 -0.06
C LEU A 61 -13.91 -5.08 -0.28
N LEU A 62 -13.50 -6.08 -1.04
CA LEU A 62 -12.13 -6.24 -1.55
C LEU A 62 -12.05 -5.66 -2.96
N VAL A 63 -11.23 -4.63 -3.13
CA VAL A 63 -10.97 -3.97 -4.40
C VAL A 63 -9.58 -4.33 -4.88
N GLU A 64 -9.50 -5.16 -5.91
CA GLU A 64 -8.23 -5.56 -6.54
C GLU A 64 -8.03 -4.84 -7.88
N GLY A 65 -6.79 -4.68 -8.31
CA GLY A 65 -6.44 -4.10 -9.63
C GLY A 65 -5.11 -3.36 -9.63
N PRO A 66 -4.67 -2.83 -10.79
CA PRO A 66 -3.42 -2.12 -10.92
C PRO A 66 -3.28 -0.93 -9.97
N ALA A 67 -2.05 -0.50 -9.72
CA ALA A 67 -1.81 0.71 -8.93
C ALA A 67 -2.36 1.96 -9.68
N GLY A 68 -2.90 2.92 -8.91
CA GLY A 68 -3.32 4.21 -9.43
C GLY A 68 -4.63 4.23 -10.22
N VAL A 69 -5.46 3.16 -10.16
CA VAL A 69 -6.81 3.12 -10.76
C VAL A 69 -7.91 3.71 -9.85
N GLY A 70 -7.56 4.23 -8.68
CA GLY A 70 -8.52 4.90 -7.79
C GLY A 70 -9.07 4.03 -6.66
N LYS A 71 -8.48 2.88 -6.32
CA LYS A 71 -8.93 1.99 -5.24
C LYS A 71 -9.00 2.70 -3.88
N THR A 72 -7.90 3.33 -3.46
CA THR A 72 -7.82 4.10 -2.20
C THR A 72 -8.75 5.31 -2.21
N GLU A 73 -8.91 5.96 -3.37
CA GLU A 73 -9.79 7.12 -3.53
C GLU A 73 -11.27 6.75 -3.33
N LEU A 74 -11.67 5.55 -3.74
CA LEU A 74 -13.03 5.04 -3.52
C LEU A 74 -13.43 5.08 -2.05
N ALA A 75 -12.54 4.65 -1.14
CA ALA A 75 -12.82 4.66 0.30
C ALA A 75 -12.97 6.07 0.86
N LYS A 76 -12.13 7.01 0.40
CA LYS A 76 -12.21 8.43 0.80
C LYS A 76 -13.52 9.06 0.35
N VAL A 77 -13.86 8.82 -0.91
CA VAL A 77 -15.09 9.34 -1.50
C VAL A 77 -16.32 8.73 -0.83
N LEU A 78 -16.33 7.43 -0.56
CA LEU A 78 -17.41 6.79 0.18
C LEU A 78 -17.58 7.39 1.58
N ALA A 79 -16.50 7.68 2.27
CA ALA A 79 -16.52 8.31 3.59
C ALA A 79 -17.12 9.73 3.49
N ALA A 80 -16.70 10.53 2.50
CA ALA A 80 -17.25 11.87 2.25
C ALA A 80 -18.73 11.81 1.86
N ALA A 81 -19.09 10.93 0.94
CA ALA A 81 -20.44 10.73 0.44
C ALA A 81 -21.43 10.32 1.52
N THR A 82 -21.01 9.49 2.47
CA THR A 82 -21.83 9.01 3.59
C THR A 82 -21.73 9.88 4.86
N GLY A 83 -20.84 10.87 4.88
CA GLY A 83 -20.56 11.69 6.06
C GLY A 83 -19.88 10.93 7.20
N ARG A 84 -19.34 9.73 6.94
CA ARG A 84 -18.66 8.90 7.93
C ARG A 84 -17.20 9.29 8.05
N ARG A 85 -16.64 9.15 9.25
CA ARG A 85 -15.21 9.34 9.47
C ARG A 85 -14.43 8.20 8.81
N LEU A 86 -13.35 8.55 8.07
CA LEU A 86 -12.44 7.58 7.48
C LEU A 86 -11.35 7.20 8.48
N LEU A 87 -11.21 5.92 8.74
CA LEU A 87 -10.05 5.32 9.42
C LEU A 87 -9.23 4.55 8.38
N ARG A 88 -7.91 4.71 8.40
CA ARG A 88 -7.02 4.06 7.43
C ARG A 88 -5.93 3.26 8.12
N LEU A 89 -5.83 2.00 7.76
CA LEU A 89 -4.68 1.14 8.02
C LEU A 89 -3.93 0.94 6.71
N GLN A 90 -2.68 1.40 6.63
CA GLN A 90 -1.78 1.11 5.53
C GLN A 90 -0.98 -0.14 5.88
N CYS A 91 -1.10 -1.21 5.06
CA CYS A 91 -0.33 -2.42 5.26
C CYS A 91 1.07 -2.30 4.66
N TYR A 92 2.05 -2.90 5.31
CA TYR A 92 3.44 -2.98 4.87
C TYR A 92 4.08 -4.27 5.38
N GLU A 93 5.11 -4.74 4.68
CA GLU A 93 5.83 -5.98 5.01
C GLU A 93 6.47 -5.91 6.41
N GLY A 94 6.25 -6.96 7.21
CA GLY A 94 6.75 -7.04 8.59
C GLY A 94 5.99 -6.16 9.58
N GLN A 95 4.76 -5.76 9.26
CA GLN A 95 3.90 -5.05 10.19
C GLN A 95 3.46 -6.01 11.30
N ASP A 96 3.74 -5.61 12.54
CA ASP A 96 3.27 -6.30 13.75
C ASP A 96 1.73 -6.21 13.81
N GLU A 97 1.06 -7.35 13.87
CA GLU A 97 -0.41 -7.45 13.91
C GLU A 97 -0.99 -6.76 15.14
N THR A 98 -0.30 -6.85 16.29
CA THR A 98 -0.71 -6.17 17.51
C THR A 98 -0.74 -4.67 17.31
N LYS A 99 0.29 -4.10 16.66
CA LYS A 99 0.37 -2.66 16.36
C LYS A 99 -0.65 -2.18 15.33
N ALA A 100 -1.24 -3.07 14.55
CA ALA A 100 -2.38 -2.73 13.70
C ALA A 100 -3.67 -2.54 14.52
N LEU A 101 -3.76 -3.21 15.68
CA LEU A 101 -4.90 -3.17 16.59
C LEU A 101 -4.78 -2.08 17.65
N TYR A 102 -3.70 -2.08 18.42
CA TYR A 102 -3.50 -1.18 19.55
C TYR A 102 -2.03 -1.03 19.92
N GLU A 103 -1.76 -0.10 20.79
CA GLU A 103 -0.50 0.03 21.53
C GLU A 103 -0.81 0.27 23.00
N TRP A 104 0.07 -0.22 23.89
CA TRP A 104 0.00 0.16 25.29
C TRP A 104 0.59 1.55 25.48
N ASP A 105 -0.16 2.44 26.15
CA ASP A 105 0.32 3.77 26.53
C ASP A 105 1.23 3.67 27.76
N TYR A 106 2.46 3.22 27.52
CA TYR A 106 3.47 3.08 28.59
C TYR A 106 3.78 4.39 29.29
N GLY A 107 3.70 5.52 28.58
CA GLY A 107 3.91 6.85 29.17
C GLY A 107 2.85 7.13 30.23
N LYS A 108 1.60 6.85 29.92
CA LYS A 108 0.49 6.98 30.86
C LYS A 108 0.58 5.98 32.00
N GLN A 109 0.96 4.72 31.73
CA GLN A 109 1.19 3.73 32.78
C GLN A 109 2.28 4.19 33.76
N LEU A 110 3.40 4.70 33.25
CA LEU A 110 4.48 5.21 34.09
C LEU A 110 4.03 6.42 34.92
N LEU A 111 3.31 7.37 34.32
CA LEU A 111 2.75 8.51 35.02
C LEU A 111 1.83 8.09 36.16
N TYR A 112 0.91 7.15 35.90
CA TYR A 112 0.02 6.62 36.92
C TYR A 112 0.76 5.87 38.02
N THR A 113 1.80 5.11 37.67
CA THR A 113 2.68 4.46 38.65
C THR A 113 3.33 5.48 39.60
N GLN A 114 3.81 6.61 39.04
CA GLN A 114 4.39 7.68 39.86
C GLN A 114 3.36 8.37 40.78
N ILE A 115 2.18 8.68 40.24
CA ILE A 115 1.08 9.28 41.01
C ILE A 115 0.61 8.34 42.12
N LEU A 116 0.56 7.05 41.85
CA LEU A 116 0.07 6.03 42.84
C LEU A 116 1.18 5.49 43.73
N LYS A 117 2.43 5.99 43.62
CA LYS A 117 3.57 5.48 44.39
C LYS A 117 3.31 5.34 45.90
N GLU A 118 2.67 6.34 46.48
CA GLU A 118 2.32 6.29 47.92
C GLU A 118 1.28 5.22 48.23
N LYS A 119 0.29 5.03 47.36
CA LYS A 119 -0.74 4.00 47.51
C LYS A 119 -0.15 2.61 47.31
N ILE A 120 0.74 2.41 46.36
CA ILE A 120 1.47 1.16 46.15
C ILE A 120 2.34 0.86 47.40
N GLY A 121 3.05 1.87 47.91
CA GLY A 121 3.83 1.76 49.15
C GLY A 121 2.97 1.31 50.34
N GLN A 122 1.77 1.85 50.52
CA GLN A 122 0.81 1.42 51.55
C GLN A 122 0.34 -0.03 51.33
N LEU A 123 0.13 -0.44 50.06
CA LEU A 123 -0.34 -1.80 49.73
C LEU A 123 0.69 -2.88 50.10
N VAL A 124 1.98 -2.56 50.06
CA VAL A 124 3.08 -3.50 50.33
C VAL A 124 3.72 -3.26 51.72
N ALA A 125 3.26 -2.27 52.49
CA ALA A 125 3.86 -1.91 53.78
C ALA A 125 3.97 -3.08 54.78
N ASP A 126 2.99 -3.97 54.76
CA ASP A 126 2.93 -5.13 55.63
C ASP A 126 3.45 -6.43 54.98
N ALA A 127 4.03 -6.35 53.78
CA ALA A 127 4.64 -7.52 53.14
C ALA A 127 5.94 -7.89 53.84
N SER A 128 6.05 -9.14 54.27
CA SER A 128 7.22 -9.66 54.98
C SER A 128 8.36 -10.08 54.04
N THR A 129 8.08 -10.30 52.77
CA THR A 129 9.04 -10.69 51.75
C THR A 129 8.81 -9.89 50.44
N LEU A 130 9.85 -9.83 49.60
CA LEU A 130 9.74 -9.23 48.27
C LEU A 130 8.73 -9.96 47.40
N ASP A 131 8.69 -11.29 47.50
CA ASP A 131 7.75 -12.12 46.72
C ASP A 131 6.31 -11.84 47.09
N GLU A 132 6.02 -11.67 48.40
CA GLU A 132 4.70 -11.26 48.86
C GLU A 132 4.31 -9.87 48.38
N ALA A 133 5.25 -8.92 48.37
CA ALA A 133 5.03 -7.57 47.82
C ALA A 133 4.73 -7.61 46.32
N VAL A 134 5.50 -8.40 45.53
CA VAL A 134 5.27 -8.61 44.12
C VAL A 134 3.92 -9.26 43.84
N GLU A 135 3.53 -10.29 44.61
CA GLU A 135 2.23 -10.94 44.49
C GLU A 135 1.06 -9.97 44.75
N ARG A 136 1.19 -9.10 45.78
CA ARG A 136 0.18 -8.08 46.07
C ARG A 136 0.04 -7.04 45.01
N ILE A 137 1.17 -6.60 44.41
CA ILE A 137 1.18 -5.69 43.26
C ILE A 137 0.60 -6.40 42.03
N GLY A 138 1.00 -7.65 41.78
CA GLY A 138 0.54 -8.46 40.65
C GLY A 138 -0.97 -8.66 40.62
N LYS A 139 -1.61 -8.78 41.77
CA LYS A 139 -3.08 -8.78 41.88
C LYS A 139 -3.74 -7.47 41.42
N GLN A 140 -2.96 -6.38 41.30
CA GLN A 140 -3.39 -5.09 40.77
C GLN A 140 -2.92 -4.88 39.31
N GLU A 141 -2.16 -5.80 38.69
CA GLU A 141 -1.67 -5.69 37.32
C GLU A 141 -2.80 -5.51 36.29
N SER A 142 -3.95 -6.10 36.53
CA SER A 142 -5.16 -5.89 35.72
C SER A 142 -5.57 -4.42 35.60
N VAL A 143 -5.10 -3.54 36.50
CA VAL A 143 -5.35 -2.10 36.41
C VAL A 143 -4.51 -1.45 35.34
N PHE A 144 -3.23 -1.87 35.16
CA PHE A 144 -2.29 -1.29 34.20
C PHE A 144 -2.46 -1.84 32.79
N PHE A 145 -2.92 -3.09 32.68
CA PHE A 145 -3.31 -3.73 31.41
C PHE A 145 -4.82 -3.68 31.22
N SER A 146 -5.38 -2.51 31.33
CA SER A 146 -6.82 -2.27 31.17
C SER A 146 -7.08 -1.34 29.99
N ASP A 147 -8.34 -1.25 29.60
CA ASP A 147 -8.81 -0.37 28.54
C ASP A 147 -8.35 1.10 28.68
N ARG A 148 -8.08 1.56 29.91
CA ARG A 148 -7.60 2.94 30.19
C ARG A 148 -6.23 3.25 29.61
N PHE A 149 -5.39 2.23 29.45
CA PHE A 149 -4.01 2.36 28.96
C PHE A 149 -3.84 1.84 27.55
N LEU A 150 -4.95 1.45 26.92
CA LEU A 150 -4.97 1.00 25.56
C LEU A 150 -5.10 2.20 24.61
N ALA A 151 -4.13 2.39 23.74
CA ALA A 151 -4.18 3.36 22.63
C ALA A 151 -4.68 2.63 21.39
N PRO A 152 -5.97 2.81 20.99
CA PRO A 152 -6.51 2.10 19.83
C PRO A 152 -5.84 2.56 18.52
N ARG A 153 -5.53 1.61 17.69
CA ARG A 153 -5.11 1.80 16.30
C ARG A 153 -6.31 1.61 15.37
N PRO A 154 -6.21 1.87 14.05
CA PRO A 154 -7.37 1.95 13.16
C PRO A 154 -8.35 0.78 13.23
N LEU A 155 -7.88 -0.46 13.42
CA LEU A 155 -8.76 -1.63 13.50
C LEU A 155 -9.60 -1.61 14.78
N LEU A 156 -8.97 -1.45 15.94
CA LEU A 156 -9.69 -1.39 17.23
C LEU A 156 -10.50 -0.09 17.32
N GLU A 157 -9.98 1.02 16.79
CA GLU A 157 -10.70 2.30 16.75
C GLU A 157 -12.00 2.20 15.95
N ALA A 158 -12.00 1.45 14.83
CA ALA A 158 -13.20 1.22 14.04
C ALA A 158 -14.27 0.44 14.82
N VAL A 159 -13.85 -0.59 15.56
CA VAL A 159 -14.75 -1.41 16.38
C VAL A 159 -15.29 -0.64 17.59
N ARG A 160 -14.47 0.20 18.21
CA ARG A 160 -14.86 1.00 19.39
C ARG A 160 -15.59 2.30 19.06
N SER A 161 -15.70 2.64 17.77
CA SER A 161 -16.35 3.89 17.39
C SER A 161 -17.81 3.93 17.79
N GLU A 162 -18.21 5.00 18.46
CA GLU A 162 -19.62 5.26 18.78
C GLU A 162 -20.43 5.74 17.56
N GLU A 163 -19.75 6.28 16.57
CA GLU A 163 -20.33 6.71 15.30
C GLU A 163 -19.95 5.75 14.18
N PRO A 164 -20.81 5.56 13.16
CA PRO A 164 -20.50 4.78 11.98
C PRO A 164 -19.26 5.32 11.26
N VAL A 165 -18.33 4.45 10.87
CA VAL A 165 -17.08 4.79 10.20
C VAL A 165 -16.90 4.04 8.88
N VAL A 166 -15.98 4.52 8.04
CA VAL A 166 -15.41 3.76 6.93
C VAL A 166 -14.00 3.35 7.34
N LEU A 167 -13.71 2.05 7.29
CA LEU A 167 -12.38 1.49 7.55
C LEU A 167 -11.74 1.09 6.22
N LEU A 168 -10.65 1.77 5.87
CA LEU A 168 -9.81 1.43 4.73
C LEU A 168 -8.61 0.62 5.21
N ILE A 169 -8.48 -0.60 4.69
CA ILE A 169 -7.30 -1.46 4.85
C ILE A 169 -6.57 -1.44 3.50
N ASP A 170 -5.53 -0.62 3.40
CA ASP A 170 -4.88 -0.27 2.14
C ASP A 170 -3.65 -1.16 1.90
N GLU A 171 -3.51 -1.67 0.67
CA GLU A 171 -2.45 -2.60 0.24
C GLU A 171 -2.36 -3.87 1.08
N ILE A 172 -3.49 -4.55 1.29
CA ILE A 172 -3.58 -5.79 2.09
C ILE A 172 -2.67 -6.91 1.57
N ASP A 173 -2.33 -6.90 0.29
CA ASP A 173 -1.38 -7.82 -0.33
C ASP A 173 0.07 -7.65 0.16
N ARG A 174 0.35 -6.64 1.01
CA ARG A 174 1.62 -6.47 1.74
C ARG A 174 1.58 -6.95 3.20
N ALA A 175 0.40 -7.29 3.70
CA ALA A 175 0.25 -7.83 5.04
C ALA A 175 0.82 -9.27 5.11
N ASP A 176 1.22 -9.70 6.28
CA ASP A 176 1.56 -11.10 6.53
C ASP A 176 0.32 -11.93 6.93
N GLU A 177 0.52 -13.24 7.12
CA GLU A 177 -0.56 -14.16 7.50
C GLU A 177 -1.11 -13.87 8.90
N ALA A 178 -0.30 -13.34 9.81
CA ALA A 178 -0.73 -13.04 11.17
C ALA A 178 -1.73 -11.88 11.18
N LEU A 179 -1.46 -10.81 10.42
CA LEU A 179 -2.42 -9.71 10.26
C LEU A 179 -3.67 -10.16 9.51
N GLU A 180 -3.56 -11.03 8.49
CA GLU A 180 -4.74 -11.59 7.83
C GLU A 180 -5.62 -12.40 8.81
N ALA A 181 -5.02 -13.16 9.74
CA ALA A 181 -5.76 -13.91 10.76
C ALA A 181 -6.56 -12.98 11.68
N VAL A 182 -5.98 -11.87 12.13
CA VAL A 182 -6.67 -10.83 12.92
C VAL A 182 -7.84 -10.24 12.12
N LEU A 183 -7.63 -9.96 10.84
CA LEU A 183 -8.68 -9.43 9.97
C LEU A 183 -9.84 -10.42 9.77
N LEU A 184 -9.61 -11.73 9.84
CA LEU A 184 -10.69 -12.71 9.72
C LEU A 184 -11.74 -12.58 10.83
N GLU A 185 -11.34 -12.25 12.05
CA GLU A 185 -12.27 -11.97 13.16
C GLU A 185 -13.05 -10.67 12.87
N LEU A 186 -12.35 -9.60 12.55
CA LEU A 186 -12.97 -8.31 12.25
C LEU A 186 -13.96 -8.37 11.07
N LEU A 187 -13.58 -9.03 9.97
CA LEU A 187 -14.41 -9.11 8.77
C LEU A 187 -15.57 -10.12 8.88
N GLY A 188 -15.50 -11.03 9.86
CA GLY A 188 -16.55 -12.03 10.09
C GLY A 188 -17.63 -11.54 11.03
N GLU A 189 -17.23 -10.96 12.16
CA GLU A 189 -18.11 -10.69 13.29
C GLU A 189 -18.06 -9.24 13.77
N TYR A 190 -17.29 -8.38 13.10
CA TYR A 190 -17.04 -6.99 13.46
C TYR A 190 -16.58 -6.83 14.92
N GLN A 191 -15.69 -7.73 15.32
CA GLN A 191 -15.10 -7.74 16.66
C GLN A 191 -13.58 -7.88 16.59
N VAL A 192 -12.93 -7.55 17.68
CA VAL A 192 -11.50 -7.67 17.89
C VAL A 192 -11.23 -8.14 19.31
N SER A 193 -10.43 -9.19 19.47
CA SER A 193 -9.98 -9.70 20.74
C SER A 193 -8.60 -9.11 21.09
N VAL A 194 -8.54 -8.46 22.27
CA VAL A 194 -7.30 -7.92 22.83
C VAL A 194 -6.93 -8.78 24.02
N PRO A 195 -5.76 -9.45 24.01
CA PRO A 195 -5.29 -10.19 25.18
C PRO A 195 -5.36 -9.31 26.43
N GLU A 196 -5.61 -9.91 27.60
CA GLU A 196 -5.73 -9.33 28.95
C GLU A 196 -6.93 -8.37 29.13
N VAL A 197 -7.50 -7.79 28.06
CA VAL A 197 -8.61 -6.83 28.15
C VAL A 197 -9.95 -7.46 27.79
N GLY A 198 -9.97 -8.32 26.77
CA GLY A 198 -11.18 -9.00 26.31
C GLY A 198 -11.56 -8.65 24.85
N THR A 199 -12.78 -9.03 24.49
CA THR A 199 -13.29 -8.84 23.14
C THR A 199 -14.13 -7.58 23.05
N PHE A 200 -13.84 -6.77 22.03
CA PHE A 200 -14.61 -5.58 21.65
C PHE A 200 -15.45 -5.90 20.42
N THR A 201 -16.74 -5.64 20.48
CA THR A 201 -17.67 -5.83 19.37
C THR A 201 -18.17 -4.48 18.90
N ALA A 202 -18.23 -4.28 17.58
CA ALA A 202 -18.66 -3.01 17.00
C ALA A 202 -20.14 -2.72 17.29
N ARG A 203 -20.42 -1.51 17.78
CA ARG A 203 -21.81 -1.02 17.96
C ARG A 203 -22.48 -0.77 16.60
N HIS A 204 -21.71 -0.28 15.65
CA HIS A 204 -22.11 -0.05 14.28
C HIS A 204 -21.11 -0.72 13.36
N ALA A 205 -21.58 -1.62 12.50
CA ALA A 205 -20.73 -2.26 11.51
C ALA A 205 -20.00 -1.17 10.67
N PRO A 206 -18.66 -1.13 10.66
CA PRO A 206 -17.94 -0.22 9.80
C PRO A 206 -18.12 -0.63 8.32
N TYR A 207 -18.14 0.33 7.40
CA TYR A 207 -17.96 0.01 6.01
C TYR A 207 -16.48 -0.30 5.77
N VAL A 208 -16.15 -1.56 5.56
CA VAL A 208 -14.76 -2.00 5.39
C VAL A 208 -14.43 -2.12 3.91
N ILE A 209 -13.39 -1.41 3.48
CA ILE A 209 -12.83 -1.49 2.14
C ILE A 209 -11.37 -1.94 2.25
N LEU A 210 -11.06 -3.07 1.62
CA LEU A 210 -9.70 -3.56 1.46
C LEU A 210 -9.23 -3.27 0.04
N THR A 211 -8.00 -2.81 -0.12
CA THR A 211 -7.38 -2.63 -1.43
C THR A 211 -6.21 -3.57 -1.62
N SER A 212 -6.03 -4.07 -2.84
CA SER A 212 -4.91 -4.94 -3.22
C SER A 212 -4.40 -4.55 -4.61
N ASN A 213 -3.08 -4.54 -4.78
CA ASN A 213 -2.43 -4.42 -6.09
C ASN A 213 -2.20 -5.80 -6.74
N ASN A 214 -2.69 -6.85 -6.10
CA ASN A 214 -2.59 -8.23 -6.56
C ASN A 214 -1.14 -8.71 -6.73
N THR A 215 -0.24 -8.25 -5.83
CA THR A 215 1.18 -8.62 -5.83
C THR A 215 1.41 -10.02 -5.26
N ARG A 216 0.47 -10.52 -4.43
CA ARG A 216 0.38 -11.88 -3.95
C ARG A 216 -1.08 -12.31 -3.77
N ASP A 217 -1.31 -13.61 -3.71
CA ASP A 217 -2.62 -14.16 -3.39
C ASP A 217 -2.95 -13.95 -1.90
N LEU A 218 -4.18 -13.50 -1.65
CA LEU A 218 -4.74 -13.38 -0.31
C LEU A 218 -5.38 -14.71 0.12
N ALA A 219 -5.43 -14.95 1.42
CA ALA A 219 -6.05 -16.15 1.98
C ALA A 219 -7.50 -16.31 1.48
N ALA A 220 -7.84 -17.52 1.05
CA ALA A 220 -9.19 -17.82 0.56
C ALA A 220 -10.28 -17.54 1.61
N ALA A 221 -9.94 -17.66 2.90
CA ALA A 221 -10.83 -17.36 4.01
C ALA A 221 -11.20 -15.86 4.07
N LEU A 222 -10.25 -14.98 3.75
CA LEU A 222 -10.45 -13.53 3.66
C LEU A 222 -11.33 -13.19 2.46
N LYS A 223 -10.97 -13.70 1.26
CA LYS A 223 -11.75 -13.46 0.03
C LYS A 223 -13.22 -13.87 0.16
N ARG A 224 -13.52 -14.99 0.84
CA ARG A 224 -14.89 -15.47 1.06
C ARG A 224 -15.76 -14.56 1.93
N ARG A 225 -15.16 -13.73 2.78
CA ARG A 225 -15.88 -12.78 3.64
C ARG A 225 -16.23 -11.49 2.94
N CYS A 226 -15.55 -11.18 1.84
CA CYS A 226 -15.68 -9.93 1.11
C CYS A 226 -16.54 -10.06 -0.14
N LEU A 227 -17.23 -9.00 -0.51
CA LEU A 227 -17.60 -8.77 -1.89
C LEU A 227 -16.32 -8.43 -2.66
N HIS A 228 -16.21 -8.89 -3.90
CA HIS A 228 -15.01 -8.71 -4.71
C HIS A 228 -15.29 -7.79 -5.90
N LEU A 229 -14.43 -6.81 -6.10
CA LEU A 229 -14.45 -5.90 -7.23
C LEU A 229 -13.05 -5.79 -7.83
N PHE A 230 -12.91 -6.15 -9.09
CA PHE A 230 -11.70 -5.87 -9.85
C PHE A 230 -11.87 -4.55 -10.59
N LEU A 231 -10.99 -3.58 -10.30
CA LEU A 231 -10.88 -2.31 -11.01
C LEU A 231 -9.72 -2.38 -11.97
N ASP A 232 -10.02 -2.22 -13.25
CA ASP A 232 -9.03 -2.08 -14.31
C ASP A 232 -8.93 -0.63 -14.78
N TYR A 233 -8.02 -0.37 -15.69
CA TYR A 233 -7.98 0.92 -16.38
C TYR A 233 -9.31 1.16 -17.11
N PRO A 234 -9.90 2.35 -16.98
CA PRO A 234 -11.19 2.66 -17.62
C PRO A 234 -11.07 2.75 -19.14
N ALA A 235 -12.20 2.66 -19.81
CA ALA A 235 -12.31 3.03 -21.22
C ALA A 235 -11.94 4.51 -21.44
N ALA A 236 -11.57 4.89 -22.67
CA ALA A 236 -11.08 6.25 -23.00
C ALA A 236 -12.04 7.34 -22.56
N GLU A 237 -13.33 7.15 -22.85
CA GLU A 237 -14.40 8.12 -22.54
C GLU A 237 -14.46 8.37 -21.03
N ARG A 238 -14.42 7.31 -20.25
CA ARG A 238 -14.47 7.40 -18.78
C ARG A 238 -13.18 7.97 -18.19
N GLU A 239 -12.01 7.64 -18.76
CA GLU A 239 -10.74 8.24 -18.33
C GLU A 239 -10.74 9.75 -18.58
N LEU A 240 -11.28 10.18 -19.74
CA LEU A 240 -11.46 11.59 -20.04
C LEU A 240 -12.40 12.29 -19.07
N GLU A 241 -13.52 11.66 -18.70
CA GLU A 241 -14.43 12.19 -17.69
C GLU A 241 -13.73 12.34 -16.33
N ILE A 242 -12.90 11.36 -15.95
CA ILE A 242 -12.11 11.42 -14.70
C ILE A 242 -11.12 12.59 -14.75
N VAL A 243 -10.38 12.76 -15.85
CA VAL A 243 -9.44 13.88 -16.02
C VAL A 243 -10.15 15.23 -15.92
N ARG A 244 -11.33 15.36 -16.56
CA ARG A 244 -12.18 16.56 -16.50
C ARG A 244 -12.68 16.85 -15.08
N SER A 245 -13.10 15.80 -14.35
CA SER A 245 -13.63 15.95 -12.98
C SER A 245 -12.59 16.46 -11.98
N LYS A 246 -11.31 16.44 -12.34
CA LYS A 246 -10.20 16.84 -11.47
C LYS A 246 -9.71 18.27 -11.70
N ASP A 247 -10.42 19.07 -12.50
CA ASP A 247 -10.10 20.48 -12.75
C ASP A 247 -8.60 20.71 -13.04
N THR A 248 -8.06 19.94 -13.99
CA THR A 248 -6.63 19.96 -14.31
C THR A 248 -6.15 21.27 -14.91
N GLY A 249 -7.06 22.09 -15.43
CA GLY A 249 -6.75 23.33 -16.16
C GLY A 249 -6.36 23.12 -17.62
N LEU A 250 -6.31 21.88 -18.10
CA LEU A 250 -6.03 21.56 -19.50
C LEU A 250 -7.30 21.71 -20.34
N SER A 251 -7.16 22.19 -21.59
CA SER A 251 -8.31 22.29 -22.51
C SER A 251 -8.85 20.89 -22.85
N GLU A 252 -10.13 20.81 -23.18
CA GLU A 252 -10.79 19.53 -23.50
C GLU A 252 -10.13 18.79 -24.67
N SER A 253 -9.75 19.52 -25.71
CA SER A 253 -9.07 18.96 -26.88
C SER A 253 -7.73 18.33 -26.48
N LEU A 254 -6.93 19.03 -25.65
CA LEU A 254 -5.64 18.54 -25.19
C LEU A 254 -5.79 17.37 -24.20
N ALA A 255 -6.83 17.41 -23.35
CA ALA A 255 -7.12 16.29 -22.43
C ALA A 255 -7.47 15.01 -23.21
N THR A 256 -8.25 15.12 -24.28
CA THR A 256 -8.56 13.97 -25.16
C THR A 256 -7.30 13.39 -25.80
N GLN A 257 -6.47 14.25 -26.41
CA GLN A 257 -5.20 13.81 -27.03
C GLN A 257 -4.25 13.18 -25.99
N LEU A 258 -4.18 13.76 -24.77
CA LEU A 258 -3.34 13.22 -23.70
C LEU A 258 -3.81 11.83 -23.27
N VAL A 259 -5.12 11.60 -23.12
CA VAL A 259 -5.68 10.29 -22.79
C VAL A 259 -5.31 9.26 -23.87
N ASP A 260 -5.42 9.63 -25.15
CA ASP A 260 -5.04 8.74 -26.26
C ASP A 260 -3.54 8.39 -26.22
N VAL A 261 -2.68 9.37 -25.97
CA VAL A 261 -1.23 9.15 -25.81
C VAL A 261 -0.94 8.22 -24.62
N VAL A 262 -1.54 8.46 -23.45
CA VAL A 262 -1.33 7.62 -22.26
C VAL A 262 -1.81 6.20 -22.51
N ARG A 263 -2.93 6.01 -23.19
CA ARG A 263 -3.44 4.69 -23.57
C ARG A 263 -2.47 3.98 -24.51
N GLY A 264 -1.94 4.67 -25.51
CA GLY A 264 -0.91 4.12 -26.38
C GLY A 264 0.38 3.76 -25.64
N LEU A 265 0.77 4.54 -24.61
CA LEU A 265 1.91 4.18 -23.76
C LEU A 265 1.63 2.92 -22.91
N ARG A 266 0.39 2.67 -22.49
CA ARG A 266 0.01 1.43 -21.76
C ARG A 266 0.06 0.17 -22.63
N GLU A 267 -0.08 0.30 -23.93
CA GLU A 267 0.07 -0.81 -24.89
C GLU A 267 1.53 -1.21 -25.11
N LEU A 268 2.47 -0.37 -24.70
CA LEU A 268 3.89 -0.71 -24.75
C LEU A 268 4.22 -1.68 -23.60
N ASP A 269 5.18 -2.58 -23.87
CA ASP A 269 5.75 -3.46 -22.84
C ASP A 269 6.64 -2.66 -21.87
N LEU A 270 6.01 -1.86 -21.00
CA LEU A 270 6.65 -1.10 -19.93
C LEU A 270 6.69 -1.91 -18.65
N ARG A 271 7.76 -1.75 -17.87
CA ARG A 271 7.85 -2.32 -16.52
C ARG A 271 6.71 -1.85 -15.62
N LYS A 272 6.30 -0.59 -15.82
CA LYS A 272 5.16 0.01 -15.12
C LYS A 272 4.37 0.89 -16.09
N SER A 273 3.15 0.47 -16.39
CA SER A 273 2.22 1.25 -17.20
C SER A 273 1.76 2.51 -16.46
N PRO A 274 1.60 3.65 -17.18
CA PRO A 274 1.05 4.89 -16.62
C PRO A 274 -0.33 4.68 -15.99
N SER A 275 -0.52 5.15 -14.77
CA SER A 275 -1.77 5.10 -14.04
C SER A 275 -2.67 6.30 -14.32
N ILE A 276 -3.95 6.22 -13.92
CA ILE A 276 -4.88 7.37 -14.02
C ILE A 276 -4.38 8.57 -13.19
N SER A 277 -3.81 8.32 -12.02
CA SER A 277 -3.24 9.38 -11.19
C SER A 277 -2.10 10.11 -11.91
N GLU A 278 -1.24 9.36 -12.59
CA GLU A 278 -0.14 9.91 -13.39
C GLU A 278 -0.67 10.64 -14.64
N THR A 279 -1.77 10.18 -15.25
CA THR A 279 -2.46 10.92 -16.35
C THR A 279 -2.95 12.29 -15.86
N ILE A 280 -3.57 12.35 -14.69
CA ILE A 280 -4.05 13.60 -14.08
C ILE A 280 -2.88 14.53 -13.77
N ASP A 281 -1.78 14.01 -13.22
CA ASP A 281 -0.60 14.81 -12.91
C ASP A 281 0.08 15.33 -14.18
N TRP A 282 0.07 14.54 -15.26
CA TRP A 282 0.60 15.01 -16.55
C TRP A 282 -0.29 16.10 -17.15
N ALA A 283 -1.62 15.94 -17.10
CA ALA A 283 -2.55 16.98 -17.52
C ALA A 283 -2.31 18.31 -16.78
N ARG A 284 -2.13 18.25 -15.45
CA ARG A 284 -1.79 19.43 -14.64
C ARG A 284 -0.45 20.04 -15.02
N THR A 285 0.55 19.20 -15.27
CA THR A 285 1.88 19.65 -15.70
C THR A 285 1.81 20.41 -17.01
N LEU A 286 1.11 19.88 -17.99
CA LEU A 286 0.93 20.53 -19.29
C LEU A 286 0.15 21.85 -19.18
N ALA A 287 -0.86 21.90 -18.33
CA ALA A 287 -1.62 23.13 -18.03
C ALA A 287 -0.74 24.19 -17.36
N VAL A 288 0.11 23.82 -16.40
CA VAL A 288 1.05 24.74 -15.72
C VAL A 288 2.09 25.29 -16.71
N LEU A 289 2.51 24.48 -17.68
CA LEU A 289 3.43 24.92 -18.74
C LEU A 289 2.76 25.82 -19.80
N GLY A 290 1.43 25.99 -19.74
CA GLY A 290 0.69 26.78 -20.71
C GLY A 290 0.74 26.21 -22.12
N VAL A 291 0.67 24.87 -22.25
CA VAL A 291 0.77 24.18 -23.54
C VAL A 291 -0.53 24.38 -24.33
N ASP A 292 -0.42 24.93 -25.53
CA ASP A 292 -1.55 25.15 -26.44
C ASP A 292 -1.69 24.00 -27.47
N GLU A 293 -0.63 23.22 -27.68
CA GLU A 293 -0.60 22.10 -28.63
C GLU A 293 0.25 20.95 -28.10
N LEU A 294 -0.27 19.72 -28.17
CA LEU A 294 0.50 18.52 -27.86
C LEU A 294 1.33 18.08 -29.05
N ASN A 295 2.64 18.21 -28.94
CA ASN A 295 3.59 17.69 -29.93
C ASN A 295 4.60 16.76 -29.26
N ALA A 296 5.30 15.96 -30.06
CA ALA A 296 6.25 14.96 -29.60
C ALA A 296 7.34 15.54 -28.67
N LYS A 297 7.78 16.79 -28.93
CA LYS A 297 8.82 17.46 -28.14
C LYS A 297 8.32 17.77 -26.72
N VAL A 298 7.17 18.42 -26.58
CA VAL A 298 6.56 18.77 -25.27
C VAL A 298 6.31 17.51 -24.45
N LEU A 299 5.80 16.46 -25.09
CA LEU A 299 5.57 15.17 -24.42
C LEU A 299 6.88 14.51 -24.03
N ALA A 300 7.92 14.54 -24.86
CA ALA A 300 9.25 14.02 -24.52
C ALA A 300 9.88 14.74 -23.32
N ASP A 301 9.76 16.07 -23.27
CA ASP A 301 10.30 16.90 -22.19
C ASP A 301 9.56 16.64 -20.85
N THR A 302 8.33 16.11 -20.88
CA THR A 302 7.47 15.90 -19.71
C THR A 302 7.17 14.42 -19.42
N VAL A 303 7.59 13.48 -20.25
CA VAL A 303 7.28 12.04 -20.14
C VAL A 303 7.66 11.44 -18.77
N SER A 304 8.67 11.99 -18.11
CA SER A 304 9.09 11.58 -16.76
C SER A 304 8.02 11.77 -15.67
N VAL A 305 6.97 12.54 -15.97
CA VAL A 305 5.79 12.65 -15.10
C VAL A 305 5.07 11.31 -14.99
N VAL A 306 4.99 10.55 -16.07
CA VAL A 306 4.23 9.28 -16.13
C VAL A 306 5.11 8.03 -16.25
N VAL A 307 6.32 8.14 -16.76
CA VAL A 307 7.27 7.03 -16.93
C VAL A 307 8.47 7.24 -16.01
N LYS A 308 8.72 6.26 -15.10
CA LYS A 308 9.68 6.42 -13.99
C LYS A 308 10.98 5.61 -14.15
N TYR A 309 11.04 4.68 -15.09
CA TYR A 309 12.20 3.80 -15.29
C TYR A 309 12.93 4.14 -16.59
N ASP A 310 14.25 4.29 -16.54
CA ASP A 310 15.06 4.71 -17.70
C ASP A 310 14.83 3.89 -18.97
N LYS A 311 14.67 2.56 -18.83
CA LYS A 311 14.37 1.69 -19.98
C LYS A 311 13.00 1.98 -20.58
N ASP A 312 12.01 2.26 -19.71
CA ASP A 312 10.66 2.59 -20.14
C ASP A 312 10.60 4.00 -20.76
N VAL A 313 11.38 4.95 -20.24
CA VAL A 313 11.50 6.31 -20.80
C VAL A 313 11.99 6.23 -22.26
N ARG A 314 13.01 5.42 -22.56
CA ARG A 314 13.48 5.24 -23.93
C ARG A 314 12.40 4.70 -24.85
N LYS A 315 11.72 3.61 -24.43
CA LYS A 315 10.60 3.03 -25.20
C LYS A 315 9.48 4.06 -25.43
N ALA A 316 9.15 4.84 -24.42
CA ALA A 316 8.15 5.90 -24.53
C ALA A 316 8.58 6.99 -25.51
N LEU A 317 9.82 7.51 -25.42
CA LEU A 317 10.36 8.52 -26.32
C LEU A 317 10.32 8.06 -27.76
N ASP A 318 10.67 6.81 -28.06
CA ASP A 318 10.62 6.22 -29.39
C ASP A 318 9.18 6.11 -29.96
N ALA A 319 8.20 5.91 -29.07
CA ALA A 319 6.80 5.75 -29.45
C ALA A 319 6.04 7.09 -29.57
N LEU A 320 6.39 8.11 -28.77
CA LEU A 320 5.66 9.39 -28.72
C LEU A 320 5.41 10.05 -30.08
N PRO A 321 6.36 10.11 -31.04
CA PRO A 321 6.08 10.72 -32.35
C PRO A 321 4.92 10.07 -33.08
N LYS A 322 4.81 8.73 -33.01
CA LYS A 322 3.75 7.97 -33.68
C LYS A 322 2.42 8.02 -32.89
N LEU A 323 2.48 8.20 -31.57
CA LEU A 323 1.30 8.34 -30.74
C LEU A 323 0.63 9.70 -30.92
N VAL A 324 1.40 10.74 -31.25
CA VAL A 324 0.89 12.09 -31.55
C VAL A 324 0.42 12.19 -33.00
N ASP A 325 1.22 11.72 -33.96
CA ASP A 325 0.88 11.68 -35.36
C ASP A 325 1.20 10.29 -35.96
N PRO A 326 0.17 9.49 -36.28
CA PRO A 326 0.36 8.14 -36.83
C PRO A 326 1.20 8.13 -38.15
N ASN A 327 1.30 9.28 -38.85
CA ASN A 327 2.07 9.42 -40.10
C ASN A 327 3.49 9.97 -39.86
N ALA A 328 3.86 10.29 -38.62
CA ALA A 328 5.16 10.84 -38.29
C ALA A 328 6.30 9.87 -38.64
N LYS A 329 7.27 10.33 -39.38
CA LYS A 329 8.56 9.65 -39.53
C LYS A 329 9.35 9.92 -38.25
N VAL A 330 9.80 8.87 -37.58
CA VAL A 330 10.66 8.98 -36.39
C VAL A 330 11.94 9.71 -36.76
N PRO A 331 12.22 10.90 -36.20
CA PRO A 331 13.48 11.59 -36.48
C PRO A 331 14.64 10.86 -35.81
N ASP A 332 15.73 10.60 -36.51
CA ASP A 332 16.97 10.03 -35.93
C ASP A 332 17.60 10.89 -34.80
N SER A 333 17.11 12.13 -34.61
CA SER A 333 17.67 13.11 -33.69
C SER A 333 17.29 12.91 -32.21
N LEU A 334 16.33 12.02 -31.88
CA LEU A 334 15.96 11.74 -30.47
C LEU A 334 16.94 10.78 -29.78
N HIS A 335 17.87 10.17 -30.53
CA HIS A 335 18.88 9.25 -30.00
C HIS A 335 20.17 9.94 -29.49
N HIS A 336 20.29 11.27 -29.62
CA HIS A 336 21.53 11.98 -29.32
C HIS A 336 21.44 12.88 -28.08
N HIS A 337 21.32 12.34 -26.88
CA HIS A 337 21.84 13.02 -25.67
C HIS A 337 22.06 12.00 -24.53
N HIS A 338 23.05 11.14 -24.69
CA HIS A 338 23.87 10.60 -23.58
C HIS A 338 25.09 9.87 -24.17
N ASN A 339 26.02 10.64 -24.75
CA ASN A 339 27.39 10.17 -24.92
C ASN A 339 28.10 10.35 -23.58
N GLY A 340 28.06 9.32 -22.72
CA GLY A 340 28.96 9.20 -21.60
C GLY A 340 30.39 9.07 -22.14
N HIS A 341 31.27 9.93 -21.62
CA HIS A 341 32.70 9.88 -21.89
C HIS A 341 33.26 8.50 -21.47
N SER A 342 33.53 7.65 -22.45
CA SER A 342 34.39 6.50 -22.25
C SER A 342 35.85 6.95 -22.44
N HIS A 343 36.58 7.06 -21.31
CA HIS A 343 38.01 7.18 -21.36
C HIS A 343 38.60 5.84 -21.75
N SER A 344 39.03 5.74 -22.99
CA SER A 344 39.90 4.67 -23.49
C SER A 344 41.32 4.95 -22.98
N HIS A 345 41.78 4.20 -21.99
CA HIS A 345 43.21 4.09 -21.70
C HIS A 345 43.80 3.02 -22.63
N ASP A 346 44.50 3.50 -23.66
CA ASP A 346 45.39 2.73 -24.50
C ASP A 346 46.70 2.51 -23.73
N HIS A 347 46.97 1.27 -23.34
CA HIS A 347 48.31 0.81 -22.90
C HIS A 347 48.70 -0.35 -23.77
N GLY A 348 49.39 -0.01 -24.85
CA GLY A 348 50.17 -0.95 -25.61
C GLY A 348 51.33 -1.49 -24.77
N HIS A 349 51.39 -2.78 -24.60
CA HIS A 349 52.65 -3.54 -24.34
C HIS A 349 52.68 -4.77 -25.18
N ASN A 350 53.59 -4.65 -26.14
CA ASN A 350 54.08 -5.69 -27.02
C ASN A 350 55.10 -6.57 -26.26
N HIS A 351 54.82 -7.86 -26.06
CA HIS A 351 55.86 -8.86 -25.81
C HIS A 351 55.55 -10.16 -26.53
N ASP A 352 56.38 -10.31 -27.53
CA ASP A 352 56.63 -11.51 -28.33
C ASP A 352 57.40 -12.54 -27.49
N HIS A 353 56.92 -13.77 -27.33
CA HIS A 353 57.70 -14.97 -27.08
C HIS A 353 56.91 -16.19 -27.51
N GLY A 354 57.33 -16.74 -28.64
CA GLY A 354 56.92 -18.06 -29.07
C GLY A 354 57.58 -19.17 -28.25
N HIS A 355 56.87 -20.23 -27.99
CA HIS A 355 57.38 -21.60 -27.94
C HIS A 355 56.22 -22.57 -28.18
N GLY A 356 56.35 -23.36 -29.24
CA GLY A 356 55.50 -24.47 -29.55
C GLY A 356 55.83 -25.69 -28.66
N HIS A 357 54.85 -26.49 -28.39
CA HIS A 357 54.97 -27.93 -28.24
C HIS A 357 53.63 -28.60 -28.58
N ASP A 358 53.76 -29.43 -29.56
CA ASP A 358 52.86 -30.42 -30.12
C ASP A 358 52.72 -31.59 -29.14
N HIS A 359 51.53 -32.11 -28.91
CA HIS A 359 51.23 -33.50 -28.58
C HIS A 359 49.71 -33.74 -28.77
N GLY A 360 49.43 -34.48 -29.84
CA GLY A 360 48.15 -35.12 -30.06
C GLY A 360 47.96 -36.35 -29.17
N HIS A 361 46.73 -36.64 -28.88
CA HIS A 361 46.20 -38.00 -28.71
C HIS A 361 44.72 -38.04 -29.01
N GLU A 362 44.44 -38.85 -30.00
CA GLU A 362 43.13 -39.40 -30.36
C GLU A 362 42.60 -40.33 -29.28
N HIS A 363 41.32 -40.51 -29.21
CA HIS A 363 40.49 -41.74 -29.09
C HIS A 363 39.09 -41.31 -28.62
N ASP A 364 38.13 -41.51 -29.37
CA ASP A 364 37.27 -42.58 -29.86
C ASP A 364 35.91 -42.62 -29.16
N HIS A 365 34.92 -42.67 -30.03
CA HIS A 365 33.50 -42.98 -29.95
C HIS A 365 32.99 -43.81 -28.75
N HIS A 366 31.78 -43.50 -28.29
CA HIS A 366 30.68 -44.49 -28.29
C HIS A 366 29.33 -43.85 -27.99
N ASP A 367 28.38 -44.35 -28.71
CA ASP A 367 26.94 -44.20 -28.93
C ASP A 367 26.02 -44.09 -27.69
N GLU A 368 24.85 -43.48 -27.98
CA GLU A 368 23.58 -43.56 -27.24
C GLU A 368 23.12 -45.03 -27.03
N PRO A 369 22.10 -45.37 -26.20
CA PRO A 369 20.71 -44.88 -26.37
C PRO A 369 19.82 -44.75 -25.10
N ASP A 370 18.67 -44.12 -25.35
CA ASP A 370 17.32 -44.23 -24.76
C ASP A 370 17.09 -45.03 -23.46
N GLY A 371 16.33 -44.45 -22.56
CA GLY A 371 15.67 -45.16 -21.48
C GLY A 371 14.81 -44.29 -20.54
N LYS A 372 13.54 -44.20 -20.88
CA LYS A 372 12.48 -43.81 -19.94
C LYS A 372 12.49 -44.71 -18.71
N GLU A 373 12.44 -44.15 -17.53
CA GLU A 373 11.74 -44.78 -16.39
C GLU A 373 11.24 -43.74 -15.37
N VAL A 374 9.96 -43.79 -15.18
CA VAL A 374 9.17 -43.25 -14.07
C VAL A 374 9.60 -43.99 -12.80
N ARG A 375 9.93 -43.29 -11.72
CA ARG A 375 9.94 -43.88 -10.37
C ARG A 375 9.25 -42.96 -9.35
N GLU A 376 8.31 -43.59 -8.71
CA GLU A 376 7.43 -43.24 -7.65
C GLU A 376 8.13 -42.76 -6.37
N ALA A 377 7.37 -41.98 -5.63
CA ALA A 377 7.65 -41.55 -4.26
C ALA A 377 7.91 -42.72 -3.31
N LYS A 378 8.88 -42.56 -2.42
CA LYS A 378 8.92 -43.24 -1.12
C LYS A 378 9.27 -42.27 -0.01
N ASP A 379 8.32 -42.17 0.90
CA ASP A 379 8.43 -41.64 2.25
C ASP A 379 9.63 -42.28 2.99
N GLN A 380 10.42 -41.44 3.64
CA GLN A 380 11.11 -41.83 4.86
C GLN A 380 11.26 -40.65 5.82
N PRO A 381 10.96 -40.85 7.12
CA PRO A 381 11.06 -39.80 8.14
C PRO A 381 12.43 -39.87 8.86
N GLY A 382 12.89 -38.72 9.31
CA GLY A 382 13.78 -38.65 10.45
C GLY A 382 15.24 -38.32 10.15
N ARG A 383 15.58 -37.07 10.55
CA ARG A 383 16.73 -36.80 11.45
C ARG A 383 16.79 -35.31 11.75
N PHE A 384 16.25 -34.94 12.90
CA PHE A 384 16.66 -33.73 13.59
C PHE A 384 18.15 -33.81 13.90
N LYS A 385 18.92 -32.77 13.55
CA LYS A 385 20.23 -32.49 14.14
C LYS A 385 20.07 -31.27 15.04
N ASP A 386 20.16 -31.55 16.33
CA ASP A 386 20.41 -30.58 17.39
C ASP A 386 21.69 -29.79 17.14
N GLY A 387 21.68 -28.55 17.55
CA GLY A 387 22.89 -27.80 17.81
C GLY A 387 22.82 -26.36 17.42
N TYR A 388 22.46 -25.50 18.37
CA TYR A 388 23.15 -24.25 18.71
C TYR A 388 22.31 -23.47 19.73
N TYR A 389 22.39 -23.91 20.99
CA TYR A 389 22.12 -22.99 22.13
C TYR A 389 23.46 -22.83 22.88
N GLY A 390 24.11 -21.71 22.65
CA GLY A 390 25.25 -21.27 23.44
C GLY A 390 24.77 -20.70 24.77
N THR A 391 25.11 -21.36 25.86
CA THR A 391 24.96 -20.89 27.23
C THR A 391 25.81 -19.65 27.49
N PRO A 392 25.31 -18.63 28.24
CA PRO A 392 26.14 -17.50 28.62
C PRO A 392 27.12 -17.91 29.75
N LYS A 393 28.39 -17.57 29.55
CA LYS A 393 29.46 -17.75 30.55
C LYS A 393 29.20 -16.85 31.77
N THR A 394 28.98 -17.46 32.90
CA THR A 394 29.02 -16.81 34.21
C THR A 394 30.43 -16.30 34.50
N ALA A 395 30.57 -15.00 34.64
CA ALA A 395 31.78 -14.37 35.12
C ALA A 395 31.83 -14.50 36.66
N SER A 396 32.87 -15.19 37.17
CA SER A 396 33.17 -15.34 38.58
C SER A 396 33.63 -13.98 39.17
N LEU A 397 32.88 -13.45 40.10
CA LEU A 397 33.31 -12.34 40.95
C LEU A 397 34.21 -12.87 42.08
N GLY A 398 35.47 -12.50 42.00
CA GLY A 398 36.49 -12.78 43.02
C GLY A 398 36.18 -12.05 44.34
N ARG A 399 36.17 -12.81 45.42
CA ARG A 399 36.13 -12.32 46.80
C ARG A 399 37.34 -11.43 47.09
N ARG A 400 37.07 -10.23 47.58
CA ARG A 400 38.07 -9.49 48.41
C ARG A 400 37.48 -9.35 49.83
N ARG A 401 38.29 -9.79 50.81
CA ARG A 401 38.04 -9.64 52.24
C ARG A 401 38.49 -8.27 52.74
N PRO A 402 38.15 -7.87 53.95
CA PRO A 402 37.96 -6.50 54.41
C PRO A 402 39.19 -5.97 55.13
N PHE A 403 39.24 -4.65 55.17
CA PHE A 403 39.70 -3.91 56.34
C PHE A 403 38.75 -2.76 56.56
#